data_33b3b9c56b82d6ccb54b68808c4590e4
#
_entry.id   33b3b9c56b82d6ccb54b68808c4590e4
#
_cell.length_a   1.000
_cell.length_b   1.000
_cell.length_c   1.000
_cell.angle_alpha   90.00
_cell.angle_beta   90.00
_cell.angle_gamma   90.00
#
_symmetry.space_group_name_H-M   'P 1'
#
loop_
_entity.id
_entity.type
_entity.pdbx_description
1 polymer ?
#
loop_
_entity_poly.entity_id
_entity_poly.type
_entity_poly.pdbx_seq_one_letter_code
_entity_poly.pdbx_strand_id
1 'polypeptide(L)' 'MNKYSVSLHGHATSVSLEPEFWAQICQIAEARQQSVASLISEIDDERDTQSGTGLSGALRLFVLNEVLAQQRGI' A
#
# COMPACT_ATOMS: atom_id res chain seq x y z
N MET A 1 8.53 13.19 4.14
CA MET A 1 8.15 11.76 3.99
C MET A 1 8.29 11.07 5.31
N ASN A 2 7.27 10.36 5.74
CA ASN A 2 7.25 9.68 7.03
C ASN A 2 7.56 8.20 6.88
N LYS A 3 8.13 7.63 7.94
CA LYS A 3 8.35 6.19 8.00
C LYS A 3 7.27 5.56 8.87
N TYR A 4 6.69 4.49 8.37
CA TYR A 4 5.63 3.75 9.06
C TYR A 4 6.10 2.33 9.28
N SER A 5 5.92 1.83 10.50
CA SER A 5 6.30 0.47 10.87
C SER A 5 5.12 -0.45 10.59
N VAL A 6 5.37 -1.52 9.85
CA VAL A 6 4.35 -2.53 9.56
C VAL A 6 4.95 -3.91 9.78
N SER A 7 4.08 -4.88 10.07
CA SER A 7 4.49 -6.27 10.22
C SER A 7 4.09 -7.03 8.95
N LEU A 8 5.08 -7.56 8.25
CA LEU A 8 4.87 -8.31 7.00
C LEU A 8 5.49 -9.69 7.15
N HIS A 9 4.70 -10.73 6.95
CA HIS A 9 5.18 -12.12 6.97
C HIS A 9 5.97 -12.44 8.23
N GLY A 10 5.52 -11.90 9.38
CA GLY A 10 6.18 -12.13 10.66
C GLY A 10 7.40 -11.28 10.93
N HIS A 11 7.72 -10.35 10.04
CA HIS A 11 8.87 -9.47 10.19
C HIS A 11 8.43 -8.02 10.28
N ALA A 12 9.07 -7.26 11.18
CA ALA A 12 8.86 -5.83 11.26
C ALA A 12 9.62 -5.17 10.10
N THR A 13 8.95 -4.27 9.39
CA THR A 13 9.58 -3.52 8.32
C THR A 13 9.12 -2.06 8.39
N SER A 14 9.87 -1.18 7.74
CA SER A 14 9.51 0.23 7.66
C SER A 14 9.21 0.60 6.23
N VAL A 15 8.15 1.39 6.05
CA VAL A 15 7.76 1.90 4.74
C VAL A 15 7.85 3.41 4.78
N SER A 16 8.58 3.99 3.83
CA SER A 16 8.66 5.45 3.69
C SER A 16 7.60 5.89 2.68
N LEU A 17 6.69 6.75 3.12
CA LEU A 17 5.55 7.12 2.30
C LEU A 17 5.08 8.51 2.71
N GLU A 18 4.58 9.26 1.76
CA GLU A 18 3.97 10.54 2.04
C GLU A 18 2.69 10.33 2.88
N PRO A 19 2.39 11.22 3.83
CA PRO A 19 1.20 11.06 4.67
C PRO A 19 -0.09 10.93 3.86
N GLU A 20 -0.17 11.61 2.72
CA GLU A 20 -1.36 11.55 1.85
C GLU A 20 -1.57 10.15 1.29
N PHE A 21 -0.49 9.49 0.87
CA PHE A 21 -0.58 8.11 0.39
C PHE A 21 -0.89 7.15 1.52
N TRP A 22 -0.27 7.36 2.68
CA TRP A 22 -0.54 6.52 3.84
C TRP A 22 -2.00 6.59 4.25
N ALA A 23 -2.58 7.80 4.25
CA ALA A 23 -3.99 7.99 4.58
C ALA A 23 -4.89 7.20 3.61
N GLN A 24 -4.56 7.20 2.32
CA GLN A 24 -5.32 6.43 1.34
C GLN A 24 -5.21 4.93 1.59
N ILE A 25 -4.03 4.44 1.94
CA ILE A 25 -3.84 3.03 2.27
C ILE A 25 -4.74 2.64 3.46
N CYS A 26 -4.78 3.48 4.49
CA CYS A 26 -5.62 3.22 5.65
C CYS A 26 -7.11 3.20 5.28
N GLN A 27 -7.55 4.13 4.45
CA GLN A 27 -8.94 4.21 4.03
C GLN A 27 -9.34 3.00 3.18
N ILE A 28 -8.46 2.57 2.29
CA ILE A 28 -8.72 1.42 1.44
C ILE A 28 -8.80 0.15 2.28
N ALA A 29 -7.90 -0.02 3.25
CA ALA A 29 -7.93 -1.17 4.15
C ALA A 29 -9.23 -1.21 4.93
N GLU A 30 -9.67 -0.07 5.46
CA GLU A 30 -10.92 0.03 6.19
C GLU A 30 -12.11 -0.35 5.30
N ALA A 31 -12.15 0.17 4.08
CA ALA A 31 -13.22 -0.14 3.14
C ALA A 31 -13.29 -1.63 2.81
N ARG A 32 -12.15 -2.30 2.80
CA ARG A 32 -12.07 -3.74 2.52
C ARG A 32 -12.20 -4.59 3.77
N GLN A 33 -12.38 -3.96 4.93
CA GLN A 33 -12.52 -4.64 6.22
C GLN A 33 -11.31 -5.51 6.54
N GLN A 34 -10.11 -4.97 6.27
CA GLN A 34 -8.87 -5.67 6.59
C GLN A 34 -7.91 -4.72 7.27
N SER A 35 -6.91 -5.27 7.96
CA SER A 35 -5.88 -4.44 8.59
C SER A 35 -4.97 -3.82 7.54
N VAL A 36 -4.32 -2.72 7.89
CA VAL A 36 -3.34 -2.08 7.02
C VAL A 36 -2.21 -3.06 6.71
N ALA A 37 -1.74 -3.82 7.71
CA ALA A 37 -0.68 -4.81 7.50
C ALA A 37 -1.13 -5.89 6.50
N SER A 38 -2.37 -6.34 6.59
CA SER A 38 -2.91 -7.33 5.66
C SER A 38 -2.93 -6.79 4.23
N LEU A 39 -3.40 -5.55 4.05
CA LEU A 39 -3.43 -4.92 2.74
C LEU A 39 -2.03 -4.77 2.16
N ILE A 40 -1.08 -4.30 2.96
CA ILE A 40 0.29 -4.11 2.50
C ILE A 40 0.94 -5.46 2.16
N SER A 41 0.65 -6.52 2.93
CA SER A 41 1.14 -7.87 2.61
C SER A 41 0.66 -8.33 1.25
N GLU A 42 -0.62 -8.10 0.93
CA GLU A 42 -1.16 -8.46 -0.39
C GLU A 42 -0.44 -7.70 -1.50
N ILE A 43 -0.22 -6.40 -1.31
CA ILE A 43 0.48 -5.59 -2.31
C ILE A 43 1.92 -6.07 -2.48
N ASP A 44 2.58 -6.40 -1.38
CA ASP A 44 3.96 -6.90 -1.43
C ASP A 44 4.05 -8.22 -2.18
N ASP A 45 3.08 -9.11 -1.95
CA ASP A 45 3.05 -10.40 -2.63
C ASP A 45 2.83 -10.27 -4.14
N GLU A 46 2.07 -9.26 -4.55
CA GLU A 46 1.73 -9.05 -5.95
C GLU A 46 2.76 -8.23 -6.71
N ARG A 47 3.64 -7.51 -6.01
CA ARG A 47 4.59 -6.65 -6.70
C ARG A 47 5.62 -7.49 -7.48
N ASP A 48 6.01 -6.93 -8.62
CA ASP A 48 7.01 -7.57 -9.47
C ASP A 48 8.41 -7.23 -8.94
N THR A 49 9.04 -8.21 -8.32
CA THR A 49 10.38 -8.02 -7.76
C THR A 49 11.44 -7.85 -8.84
N GLN A 50 11.14 -8.27 -10.08
CA GLN A 50 12.08 -8.13 -11.19
C GLN A 50 12.12 -6.72 -11.74
N SER A 51 11.08 -5.94 -11.51
CA SER A 51 11.02 -4.56 -12.00
C SER A 51 11.91 -3.62 -11.20
N GLY A 52 12.40 -4.06 -10.03
CA GLY A 52 13.19 -3.21 -9.16
C GLY A 52 12.37 -2.21 -8.35
N THR A 53 11.06 -2.30 -8.44
CA THR A 53 10.17 -1.42 -7.68
C THR A 53 10.16 -1.82 -6.22
N GLY A 54 10.51 -0.89 -5.33
CA GLY A 54 10.44 -1.13 -3.90
C GLY A 54 9.00 -1.13 -3.40
N LEU A 55 8.83 -1.51 -2.13
CA LEU A 55 7.49 -1.57 -1.54
C LEU A 55 6.81 -0.21 -1.53
N SER A 56 7.54 0.86 -1.22
CA SER A 56 6.96 2.21 -1.24
C SER A 56 6.42 2.58 -2.62
N GLY A 57 7.17 2.24 -3.68
CA GLY A 57 6.72 2.48 -5.05
C GLY A 57 5.48 1.67 -5.39
N ALA A 58 5.46 0.40 -4.95
CA ALA A 58 4.30 -0.47 -5.17
C ALA A 58 3.05 0.08 -4.46
N LEU A 59 3.21 0.60 -3.26
CA LEU A 59 2.09 1.20 -2.52
C LEU A 59 1.56 2.44 -3.22
N ARG A 60 2.45 3.29 -3.74
CA ARG A 60 2.02 4.49 -4.48
C ARG A 60 1.24 4.12 -5.73
N LEU A 61 1.74 3.14 -6.49
CA LEU A 61 1.04 2.68 -7.68
C LEU A 61 -0.31 2.07 -7.35
N PHE A 62 -0.38 1.30 -6.28
CA PHE A 62 -1.64 0.73 -5.83
C PHE A 62 -2.66 1.82 -5.52
N VAL A 63 -2.28 2.84 -4.77
CA VAL A 63 -3.17 3.96 -4.43
C VAL A 63 -3.62 4.68 -5.69
N LEU A 64 -2.68 4.96 -6.60
CA LEU A 64 -3.02 5.64 -7.85
C LEU A 64 -4.05 4.84 -8.65
N ASN A 65 -3.84 3.53 -8.79
CA ASN A 65 -4.76 2.68 -9.53
C ASN A 65 -6.15 2.64 -8.88
N GLU A 66 -6.21 2.62 -7.55
CA GLU A 66 -7.49 2.64 -6.84
C GLU A 66 -8.24 3.94 -7.06
N VAL A 67 -7.55 5.07 -7.00
CA VAL A 67 -8.15 6.38 -7.23
C VAL A 67 -8.67 6.48 -8.66
N LEU A 68 -7.89 6.04 -9.63
CA LEU A 68 -8.30 6.06 -11.03
C LEU A 68 -9.52 5.15 -11.27
N ALA A 69 -9.55 3.99 -10.63
CA ALA A 69 -10.68 3.07 -10.74
C ALA A 69 -11.96 3.70 -10.17
N GLN A 70 -11.86 4.42 -9.07
CA GLN A 70 -13.01 5.10 -8.48
C GLN A 70 -13.54 6.19 -9.41
N GLN A 71 -12.66 6.90 -10.10
CA GLN A 71 -13.08 7.93 -11.05
C GLN A 71 -13.78 7.31 -12.26
N ARG A 72 -13.35 6.12 -12.69
CA ARG A 72 -13.95 5.43 -13.83
C ARG A 72 -15.29 4.80 -13.50
N GLY A 73 -15.56 4.58 -12.23
CA GLY A 73 -16.77 3.92 -11.78
C GLY A 73 -18.01 4.82 -11.74
N ILE A 74 -17.89 6.06 -12.18
CA ILE A 74 -19.00 7.02 -12.17
C ILE A 74 -19.81 6.94 -13.44
#